data_08de416892e748d202d7a7b07ff95b75
#
_entry.id   08de416892e748d202d7a7b07ff95b75
#
_cell.length_a   1.000
_cell.length_b   1.000
_cell.length_c   1.000
_cell.angle_alpha   90.00
_cell.angle_beta   90.00
_cell.angle_gamma   90.00
#
_symmetry.space_group_name_H-M   'P 1'
#
loop_
_entity.id
_entity.type
_entity.pdbx_description
1 polymer ?
#
loop_
_entity_poly.entity_id
_entity_poly.type
_entity_poly.pdbx_seq_one_letter_code
_entity_poly.pdbx_strand_id
1 'polypeptide(L)'
;MLHHPRIALVTGATMAKPDPETHLLVDALAQRGIVADVLPWNSAQDWAAYPLVVVRTPWDYFRHLDAFLAWAERTSALTHLVNPVAVIAWNSHKGYLRELAAGGVATVPTLWIERGDTAAGARLTAQGWDEVVVKPAVSIGAIGALRARADDPACRAHLEDLVAAGDVMVQPFVHSIAEAGEVSMIYFGGVFSHAICKRPAAGDYRVQDLYGGTVHAHTPTAAERRLAEAVLAQAPAATTYARVDLVSHEGRPALMELEAIEPELFLGATPDAAANFAAELARRLEVAQAQG
;
A
#
# COMPACT_ATOMS: atom_id res chain seq x y z
N MET A 1 -39.54 1.02 -7.89
CA MET A 1 -38.43 0.23 -7.37
C MET A 1 -37.40 1.21 -6.83
N LEU A 2 -37.00 1.06 -5.56
CA LEU A 2 -35.92 1.86 -5.01
C LEU A 2 -34.63 1.51 -5.78
N HIS A 3 -34.11 2.44 -6.55
CA HIS A 3 -32.87 2.25 -7.27
C HIS A 3 -31.72 2.38 -6.25
N HIS A 4 -31.19 1.26 -5.79
CA HIS A 4 -29.99 1.28 -4.94
C HIS A 4 -28.79 1.73 -5.77
N PRO A 5 -28.02 2.72 -5.32
CA PRO A 5 -26.82 3.14 -6.03
C PRO A 5 -25.81 1.99 -6.11
N ARG A 6 -25.13 1.88 -7.25
CA ARG A 6 -24.11 0.84 -7.48
C ARG A 6 -22.72 1.48 -7.52
N ILE A 7 -21.74 0.83 -6.95
CA ILE A 7 -20.33 1.21 -7.05
C ILE A 7 -19.51 0.00 -7.53
N ALA A 8 -18.35 0.25 -8.14
CA ALA A 8 -17.41 -0.81 -8.49
C ALA A 8 -16.30 -0.91 -7.46
N LEU A 9 -16.02 -2.11 -6.97
CA LEU A 9 -14.83 -2.46 -6.20
C LEU A 9 -13.85 -3.17 -7.13
N VAL A 10 -12.71 -2.53 -7.40
CA VAL A 10 -11.78 -2.99 -8.42
C VAL A 10 -10.75 -3.94 -7.84
N THR A 11 -10.63 -5.11 -8.48
CA THR A 11 -9.69 -6.18 -8.13
C THR A 11 -8.73 -6.50 -9.28
N GLY A 12 -7.77 -7.39 -9.06
CA GLY A 12 -6.93 -7.97 -10.11
C GLY A 12 -7.65 -9.11 -10.85
N ALA A 13 -7.27 -9.35 -12.11
CA ALA A 13 -7.76 -10.50 -12.88
C ALA A 13 -7.13 -11.81 -12.41
N THR A 14 -5.91 -11.74 -11.90
CA THR A 14 -5.13 -12.89 -11.43
C THR A 14 -4.73 -12.67 -9.98
N MET A 15 -5.45 -13.28 -9.07
CA MET A 15 -5.16 -13.21 -7.64
C MET A 15 -4.57 -14.54 -7.17
N ALA A 16 -3.45 -14.48 -6.44
CA ALA A 16 -2.82 -15.68 -5.87
C ALA A 16 -3.68 -16.31 -4.77
N LYS A 17 -4.49 -15.50 -4.08
CA LYS A 17 -5.50 -15.93 -3.11
C LYS A 17 -6.69 -14.95 -3.14
N PRO A 18 -7.90 -15.38 -2.75
CA PRO A 18 -9.02 -14.46 -2.56
C PRO A 18 -8.67 -13.40 -1.53
N ASP A 19 -9.17 -12.18 -1.75
CA ASP A 19 -9.12 -11.14 -0.73
C ASP A 19 -10.02 -11.51 0.45
N PRO A 20 -9.48 -11.63 1.67
CA PRO A 20 -10.25 -12.02 2.84
C PRO A 20 -11.22 -10.93 3.33
N GLU A 21 -11.12 -9.70 2.83
CA GLU A 21 -11.83 -8.53 3.36
C GLU A 21 -12.95 -8.01 2.46
N THR A 22 -12.93 -8.32 1.17
CA THR A 22 -13.92 -7.78 0.21
C THR A 22 -15.37 -8.08 0.66
N HIS A 23 -15.65 -9.27 1.19
CA HIS A 23 -16.99 -9.61 1.66
C HIS A 23 -17.44 -8.72 2.83
N LEU A 24 -16.56 -8.38 3.77
CA LEU A 24 -16.88 -7.49 4.90
C LEU A 24 -17.28 -6.09 4.42
N LEU A 25 -16.58 -5.58 3.42
CA LEU A 25 -16.91 -4.28 2.83
C LEU A 25 -18.23 -4.33 2.04
N VAL A 26 -18.45 -5.38 1.25
CA VAL A 26 -19.71 -5.58 0.49
C VAL A 26 -20.90 -5.61 1.45
N ASP A 27 -20.81 -6.38 2.55
CA ASP A 27 -21.86 -6.47 3.56
C ASP A 27 -22.12 -5.12 4.25
N ALA A 28 -21.06 -4.38 4.59
CA ALA A 28 -21.19 -3.05 5.20
C ALA A 28 -21.80 -2.00 4.26
N LEU A 29 -21.50 -2.08 2.97
CA LEU A 29 -22.12 -1.25 1.93
C LEU A 29 -23.60 -1.62 1.72
N ALA A 30 -23.92 -2.90 1.69
CA ALA A 30 -25.30 -3.38 1.56
C ALA A 30 -26.19 -2.91 2.72
N GLN A 31 -25.67 -2.88 3.97
CA GLN A 31 -26.37 -2.31 5.13
C GLN A 31 -26.70 -0.80 4.96
N ARG A 32 -25.99 -0.10 4.07
CA ARG A 32 -26.23 1.30 3.68
C ARG A 32 -27.07 1.44 2.41
N GLY A 33 -27.60 0.33 1.88
CA GLY A 33 -28.36 0.32 0.64
C GLY A 33 -27.52 0.55 -0.62
N ILE A 34 -26.19 0.34 -0.56
CA ILE A 34 -25.26 0.48 -1.68
C ILE A 34 -24.92 -0.92 -2.20
N VAL A 35 -25.12 -1.13 -3.50
CA VAL A 35 -24.70 -2.37 -4.19
C VAL A 35 -23.26 -2.23 -4.66
N ALA A 36 -22.41 -3.20 -4.36
CA ALA A 36 -21.02 -3.22 -4.78
C ALA A 36 -20.76 -4.38 -5.75
N ASP A 37 -20.26 -4.07 -6.93
CA ASP A 37 -19.79 -5.06 -7.91
C ASP A 37 -18.29 -5.21 -7.82
N VAL A 38 -17.78 -6.42 -7.65
CA VAL A 38 -16.34 -6.72 -7.61
C VAL A 38 -15.88 -7.09 -9.02
N LEU A 39 -15.03 -6.25 -9.61
CA LEU A 39 -14.69 -6.32 -11.03
C LEU A 39 -13.17 -6.19 -11.25
N PRO A 40 -12.56 -7.01 -12.11
CA PRO A 40 -11.16 -6.84 -12.48
C PRO A 40 -10.94 -5.52 -13.24
N TRP A 41 -9.84 -4.81 -12.93
CA TRP A 41 -9.50 -3.54 -13.56
C TRP A 41 -9.35 -3.62 -15.09
N ASN A 42 -8.92 -4.76 -15.61
CA ASN A 42 -8.68 -5.01 -17.03
C ASN A 42 -9.87 -5.70 -17.72
N SER A 43 -11.04 -5.77 -17.07
CA SER A 43 -12.25 -6.31 -17.68
C SER A 43 -12.89 -5.31 -18.66
N ALA A 44 -13.66 -5.83 -19.60
CA ALA A 44 -14.41 -5.02 -20.59
C ALA A 44 -15.70 -4.46 -19.95
N GLN A 45 -15.55 -3.56 -18.97
CA GLN A 45 -16.67 -2.91 -18.28
C GLN A 45 -16.91 -1.50 -18.81
N ASP A 46 -18.17 -1.08 -18.79
CA ASP A 46 -18.55 0.33 -18.92
C ASP A 46 -18.38 1.01 -17.54
N TRP A 47 -17.20 1.57 -17.31
CA TRP A 47 -16.89 2.24 -16.04
C TRP A 47 -17.72 3.50 -15.81
N ALA A 48 -18.26 4.13 -16.88
CA ALA A 48 -19.14 5.30 -16.77
C ALA A 48 -20.50 4.95 -16.14
N ALA A 49 -20.89 3.67 -16.14
CA ALA A 49 -22.11 3.22 -15.48
C ALA A 49 -22.03 3.24 -13.94
N TYR A 50 -20.83 3.40 -13.38
CA TYR A 50 -20.60 3.46 -11.92
C TYR A 50 -20.29 4.89 -11.49
N PRO A 51 -21.11 5.52 -10.63
CA PRO A 51 -20.80 6.87 -10.12
C PRO A 51 -19.55 6.91 -9.22
N LEU A 52 -19.10 5.74 -8.71
CA LEU A 52 -17.90 5.60 -7.91
C LEU A 52 -17.18 4.30 -8.24
N VAL A 53 -15.91 4.39 -8.58
CA VAL A 53 -15.01 3.25 -8.81
C VAL A 53 -13.92 3.28 -7.74
N VAL A 54 -13.82 2.20 -6.96
CA VAL A 54 -12.92 2.09 -5.80
C VAL A 54 -11.85 1.06 -6.09
N VAL A 55 -10.60 1.47 -6.17
CA VAL A 55 -9.47 0.55 -6.31
C VAL A 55 -9.27 -0.19 -4.99
N ARG A 56 -9.35 -1.53 -4.99
CA ARG A 56 -9.26 -2.30 -3.75
C ARG A 56 -8.10 -3.30 -3.74
N THR A 57 -8.13 -4.25 -4.63
CA THR A 57 -7.20 -5.39 -4.62
C THR A 57 -6.68 -5.74 -6.02
N PRO A 58 -6.22 -4.76 -6.82
CA PRO A 58 -5.62 -5.05 -8.14
C PRO A 58 -4.20 -5.63 -7.97
N TRP A 59 -4.05 -6.71 -7.19
CA TRP A 59 -2.75 -7.25 -6.76
C TRP A 59 -1.88 -7.84 -7.87
N ASP A 60 -2.30 -7.68 -9.13
CA ASP A 60 -1.54 -7.99 -10.33
C ASP A 60 -1.00 -6.74 -11.06
N TYR A 61 -1.39 -5.53 -10.66
CA TYR A 61 -1.10 -4.27 -11.38
C TYR A 61 0.40 -4.01 -11.57
N PHE A 62 1.23 -4.37 -10.60
CA PHE A 62 2.68 -4.13 -10.64
C PHE A 62 3.38 -4.86 -11.81
N ARG A 63 2.75 -5.91 -12.34
CA ARG A 63 3.22 -6.64 -13.53
C ARG A 63 2.81 -5.96 -14.84
N HIS A 64 1.85 -5.05 -14.77
CA HIS A 64 1.23 -4.38 -15.91
C HIS A 64 1.04 -2.89 -15.63
N LEU A 65 2.05 -2.26 -14.97
CA LEU A 65 1.95 -0.93 -14.39
C LEU A 65 1.44 0.12 -15.39
N ASP A 66 2.06 0.20 -16.58
CA ASP A 66 1.66 1.19 -17.61
C ASP A 66 0.20 1.00 -18.04
N ALA A 67 -0.25 -0.25 -18.19
CA ALA A 67 -1.62 -0.55 -18.57
C ALA A 67 -2.60 -0.20 -17.46
N PHE A 68 -2.23 -0.44 -16.20
CA PHE A 68 -3.03 -0.10 -15.03
C PHE A 68 -3.16 1.43 -14.86
N LEU A 69 -2.06 2.17 -14.97
CA LEU A 69 -2.08 3.63 -14.90
C LEU A 69 -2.91 4.24 -16.04
N ALA A 70 -2.75 3.75 -17.25
CA ALA A 70 -3.57 4.18 -18.39
C ALA A 70 -5.07 3.83 -18.20
N TRP A 71 -5.40 2.72 -17.54
CA TRP A 71 -6.76 2.39 -17.14
C TRP A 71 -7.28 3.38 -16.08
N ALA A 72 -6.49 3.69 -15.06
CA ALA A 72 -6.89 4.63 -14.01
C ALA A 72 -7.18 6.03 -14.58
N GLU A 73 -6.32 6.52 -15.49
CA GLU A 73 -6.52 7.78 -16.18
C GLU A 73 -7.81 7.80 -16.99
N ARG A 74 -8.05 6.77 -17.83
CA ARG A 74 -9.29 6.67 -18.62
C ARG A 74 -10.52 6.59 -17.73
N THR A 75 -10.47 5.80 -16.67
CA THR A 75 -11.59 5.63 -15.74
C THR A 75 -11.91 6.93 -15.00
N SER A 76 -10.90 7.66 -14.56
CA SER A 76 -11.09 8.95 -13.88
C SER A 76 -11.65 10.04 -14.76
N ALA A 77 -11.48 9.94 -16.09
CA ALA A 77 -12.11 10.85 -17.04
C ALA A 77 -13.61 10.54 -17.29
N LEU A 78 -14.06 9.35 -16.89
CA LEU A 78 -15.44 8.89 -17.08
C LEU A 78 -16.28 8.98 -15.80
N THR A 79 -15.66 8.82 -14.63
CA THR A 79 -16.35 8.73 -13.35
C THR A 79 -15.40 9.05 -12.18
N HIS A 80 -15.94 9.06 -10.95
CA HIS A 80 -15.14 9.28 -9.74
C HIS A 80 -14.33 8.03 -9.37
N LEU A 81 -13.02 8.06 -9.65
CA LEU A 81 -12.06 7.04 -9.23
C LEU A 81 -11.49 7.40 -7.85
N VAL A 82 -11.47 6.46 -6.92
CA VAL A 82 -10.84 6.58 -5.61
C VAL A 82 -9.84 5.43 -5.37
N ASN A 83 -8.60 5.76 -4.95
CA ASN A 83 -8.05 7.11 -4.72
C ASN A 83 -7.85 7.87 -6.05
N PRO A 84 -7.56 9.21 -5.98
CA PRO A 84 -7.30 10.00 -7.19
C PRO A 84 -6.10 9.47 -7.99
N VAL A 85 -6.14 9.61 -9.32
CA VAL A 85 -5.06 9.15 -10.23
C VAL A 85 -3.68 9.68 -9.82
N ALA A 86 -3.59 10.94 -9.38
CA ALA A 86 -2.33 11.52 -8.91
C ALA A 86 -1.74 10.74 -7.72
N VAL A 87 -2.58 10.26 -6.80
CA VAL A 87 -2.15 9.41 -5.66
C VAL A 87 -1.77 8.03 -6.16
N ILE A 88 -2.57 7.43 -7.05
CA ILE A 88 -2.29 6.09 -7.62
C ILE A 88 -0.94 6.09 -8.35
N ALA A 89 -0.72 7.05 -9.25
CA ALA A 89 0.52 7.15 -10.02
C ALA A 89 1.74 7.37 -9.11
N TRP A 90 1.63 8.29 -8.16
CA TRP A 90 2.69 8.59 -7.21
C TRP A 90 3.03 7.40 -6.29
N ASN A 91 2.02 6.70 -5.78
CA ASN A 91 2.18 5.59 -4.84
C ASN A 91 2.59 4.27 -5.52
N SER A 92 2.42 4.16 -6.85
CA SER A 92 2.77 2.95 -7.61
C SER A 92 4.28 2.65 -7.67
N HIS A 93 5.12 3.64 -7.44
CA HIS A 93 6.57 3.52 -7.37
C HIS A 93 7.07 4.00 -6.01
N LYS A 94 7.77 3.15 -5.26
CA LYS A 94 8.25 3.44 -3.89
C LYS A 94 9.18 4.65 -3.77
N GLY A 95 9.58 5.26 -4.89
CA GLY A 95 10.30 6.54 -4.94
C GLY A 95 9.63 7.69 -4.17
N TYR A 96 8.32 7.60 -3.91
CA TYR A 96 7.60 8.54 -3.04
C TYR A 96 8.22 8.65 -1.63
N LEU A 97 8.85 7.57 -1.13
CA LEU A 97 9.55 7.60 0.16
C LEU A 97 10.72 8.59 0.17
N ARG A 98 11.40 8.78 -0.97
CA ARG A 98 12.46 9.79 -1.12
C ARG A 98 11.91 11.21 -1.01
N GLU A 99 10.75 11.44 -1.62
CA GLU A 99 10.06 12.73 -1.56
C GLU A 99 9.58 13.04 -0.13
N LEU A 100 8.96 12.06 0.53
CA LEU A 100 8.53 12.18 1.93
C LEU A 100 9.71 12.45 2.87
N ALA A 101 10.83 11.74 2.69
CA ALA A 101 12.05 11.98 3.48
C ALA A 101 12.61 13.38 3.25
N ALA A 102 12.63 13.87 2.00
CA ALA A 102 13.03 15.24 1.67
C ALA A 102 12.09 16.29 2.28
N GLY A 103 10.80 15.94 2.44
CA GLY A 103 9.78 16.73 3.15
C GLY A 103 9.86 16.65 4.67
N GLY A 104 10.86 15.96 5.24
CA GLY A 104 11.10 15.87 6.68
C GLY A 104 10.35 14.73 7.39
N VAL A 105 9.73 13.81 6.65
CA VAL A 105 9.14 12.57 7.21
C VAL A 105 10.29 11.65 7.63
N ALA A 106 10.26 11.15 8.86
CA ALA A 106 11.19 10.13 9.32
C ALA A 106 10.91 8.81 8.58
N THR A 107 11.84 8.37 7.74
CA THR A 107 11.78 7.13 6.96
C THR A 107 12.91 6.20 7.36
N VAL A 108 12.80 4.90 7.06
CA VAL A 108 13.95 4.00 7.10
C VAL A 108 14.98 4.47 6.07
N PRO A 109 16.27 4.59 6.41
CA PRO A 109 17.32 4.95 5.47
C PRO A 109 17.25 4.08 4.21
N THR A 110 17.34 4.69 3.03
CA THR A 110 17.16 3.97 1.77
C THR A 110 18.19 4.41 0.75
N LEU A 111 18.93 3.45 0.22
CA LEU A 111 19.75 3.62 -0.98
C LEU A 111 18.89 3.36 -2.21
N TRP A 112 18.75 4.37 -3.05
CA TRP A 112 18.03 4.28 -4.32
C TRP A 112 18.99 4.00 -5.46
N ILE A 113 18.71 3.00 -6.27
CA ILE A 113 19.51 2.55 -7.40
C ILE A 113 18.61 2.51 -8.63
N GLU A 114 18.98 3.28 -9.64
CA GLU A 114 18.21 3.36 -10.88
C GLU A 114 18.50 2.14 -11.76
N ARG A 115 17.55 1.79 -12.62
CA ARG A 115 17.70 0.71 -13.59
C ARG A 115 18.97 0.88 -14.40
N GLY A 116 19.76 -0.19 -14.52
CA GLY A 116 20.99 -0.23 -15.31
C GLY A 116 22.21 0.42 -14.65
N ASP A 117 22.12 0.83 -13.36
CA ASP A 117 23.27 1.39 -12.63
C ASP A 117 24.36 0.32 -12.43
N THR A 118 25.44 0.42 -13.19
CA THR A 118 26.58 -0.51 -13.13
C THR A 118 27.43 -0.36 -11.87
N ALA A 119 27.24 0.73 -11.09
CA ALA A 119 27.92 0.97 -9.82
C ALA A 119 27.14 0.49 -8.61
N ALA A 120 25.98 -0.16 -8.79
CA ALA A 120 25.05 -0.55 -7.73
C ALA A 120 25.74 -1.28 -6.55
N GLY A 121 26.55 -2.28 -6.82
CA GLY A 121 27.31 -3.02 -5.80
C GLY A 121 28.31 -2.16 -5.03
N ALA A 122 29.02 -1.25 -5.70
CA ALA A 122 29.95 -0.31 -5.05
C ALA A 122 29.20 0.72 -4.19
N ARG A 123 28.06 1.18 -4.67
CA ARG A 123 27.18 2.10 -3.90
C ARG A 123 26.62 1.45 -2.65
N LEU A 124 26.22 0.17 -2.73
CA LEU A 124 25.79 -0.60 -1.55
C LEU A 124 26.94 -0.76 -0.55
N THR A 125 28.13 -1.17 -1.01
CA THR A 125 29.31 -1.32 -0.16
C THR A 125 29.65 0.00 0.57
N ALA A 126 29.50 1.14 -0.09
CA ALA A 126 29.78 2.46 0.48
C ALA A 126 28.81 2.86 1.62
N GLN A 127 27.66 2.20 1.77
CA GLN A 127 26.73 2.46 2.87
C GLN A 127 27.28 1.93 4.21
N GLY A 128 28.14 0.93 4.21
CA GLY A 128 28.67 0.31 5.42
C GLY A 128 27.63 -0.46 6.23
N TRP A 129 26.52 -0.86 5.62
CA TRP A 129 25.48 -1.67 6.27
C TRP A 129 25.89 -3.15 6.32
N ASP A 130 25.67 -3.81 7.45
CA ASP A 130 26.00 -5.24 7.63
C ASP A 130 24.95 -6.13 6.96
N GLU A 131 23.68 -5.87 7.24
CA GLU A 131 22.55 -6.65 6.77
C GLU A 131 21.51 -5.72 6.10
N VAL A 132 21.00 -6.12 4.95
CA VAL A 132 20.13 -5.30 4.13
C VAL A 132 18.91 -6.08 3.62
N VAL A 133 17.88 -5.32 3.25
CA VAL A 133 16.77 -5.80 2.43
C VAL A 133 16.86 -5.10 1.08
N VAL A 134 17.05 -5.88 0.02
CA VAL A 134 17.06 -5.45 -1.37
C VAL A 134 15.70 -5.76 -1.98
N LYS A 135 15.02 -4.78 -2.56
CA LYS A 135 13.67 -4.96 -3.13
C LYS A 135 13.41 -4.07 -4.34
N PRO A 136 12.56 -4.49 -5.30
CA PRO A 136 12.15 -3.65 -6.41
C PRO A 136 11.41 -2.40 -5.92
N ALA A 137 11.57 -1.27 -6.60
CA ALA A 137 10.82 -0.05 -6.31
C ALA A 137 9.34 -0.15 -6.72
N VAL A 138 9.00 -1.04 -7.64
CA VAL A 138 7.62 -1.39 -8.03
C VAL A 138 7.38 -2.85 -7.66
N SER A 139 6.66 -3.11 -6.58
CA SER A 139 6.30 -4.47 -6.12
C SER A 139 5.27 -4.40 -5.01
N ILE A 140 4.63 -5.54 -4.71
CA ILE A 140 3.69 -5.72 -3.61
C ILE A 140 4.08 -6.94 -2.76
N GLY A 141 3.65 -6.98 -1.50
CA GLY A 141 3.68 -8.19 -0.67
C GLY A 141 5.06 -8.82 -0.48
N ALA A 142 6.14 -8.06 -0.49
CA ALA A 142 7.54 -8.51 -0.41
C ALA A 142 8.01 -9.37 -1.63
N ILE A 143 7.29 -9.33 -2.76
CA ILE A 143 7.73 -10.01 -3.99
C ILE A 143 9.05 -9.41 -4.46
N GLY A 144 10.05 -10.28 -4.69
CA GLY A 144 11.39 -9.87 -5.11
C GLY A 144 12.26 -9.29 -3.99
N ALA A 145 11.79 -9.27 -2.73
CA ALA A 145 12.59 -8.83 -1.60
C ALA A 145 13.56 -9.93 -1.13
N LEU A 146 14.81 -9.56 -0.90
CA LEU A 146 15.84 -10.42 -0.31
C LEU A 146 16.45 -9.74 0.91
N ARG A 147 16.44 -10.42 2.06
CA ARG A 147 17.25 -10.09 3.23
C ARG A 147 18.56 -10.88 3.15
N ALA A 148 19.68 -10.18 3.22
CA ALA A 148 20.99 -10.81 3.18
C ALA A 148 22.04 -9.91 3.83
N ARG A 149 23.22 -10.48 4.10
CA ARG A 149 24.41 -9.66 4.39
C ARG A 149 24.79 -8.86 3.13
N ALA A 150 25.17 -7.61 3.32
CA ALA A 150 25.53 -6.73 2.20
C ALA A 150 26.77 -7.20 1.42
N ASP A 151 27.67 -7.95 2.08
CA ASP A 151 28.88 -8.54 1.50
C ASP A 151 28.66 -9.92 0.87
N ASP A 152 27.46 -10.51 0.99
CA ASP A 152 27.14 -11.83 0.44
C ASP A 152 27.11 -11.77 -1.09
N PRO A 153 27.82 -12.68 -1.79
CA PRO A 153 27.72 -12.80 -3.25
C PRO A 153 26.28 -12.98 -3.77
N ALA A 154 25.42 -13.69 -3.01
CA ALA A 154 24.01 -13.87 -3.39
C ALA A 154 23.23 -12.54 -3.31
N CYS A 155 23.52 -11.68 -2.34
CA CYS A 155 22.95 -10.33 -2.25
C CYS A 155 23.33 -9.50 -3.48
N ARG A 156 24.60 -9.56 -3.88
CA ARG A 156 25.10 -8.83 -5.05
C ARG A 156 24.46 -9.32 -6.35
N ALA A 157 24.39 -10.62 -6.55
CA ALA A 157 23.74 -11.21 -7.73
C ALA A 157 22.27 -10.82 -7.82
N HIS A 158 21.53 -10.91 -6.70
CA HIS A 158 20.14 -10.48 -6.64
C HIS A 158 19.95 -8.98 -6.92
N LEU A 159 20.85 -8.14 -6.41
CA LEU A 159 20.83 -6.70 -6.68
C LEU A 159 21.05 -6.43 -8.18
N GLU A 160 22.01 -7.10 -8.81
CA GLU A 160 22.32 -6.98 -10.24
C GLU A 160 21.12 -7.40 -11.11
N ASP A 161 20.46 -8.52 -10.77
CA ASP A 161 19.25 -9.00 -11.46
C ASP A 161 18.10 -7.98 -11.37
N LEU A 162 17.86 -7.44 -10.19
CA LEU A 162 16.81 -6.44 -10.00
C LEU A 162 17.12 -5.12 -10.73
N VAL A 163 18.36 -4.64 -10.68
CA VAL A 163 18.79 -3.41 -11.36
C VAL A 163 18.70 -3.54 -12.88
N ALA A 164 18.92 -4.73 -13.43
CA ALA A 164 18.69 -4.97 -14.85
C ALA A 164 17.19 -4.87 -15.23
N ALA A 165 16.29 -5.24 -14.32
CA ALA A 165 14.84 -5.25 -14.54
C ALA A 165 14.17 -3.88 -14.28
N GLY A 166 14.59 -3.15 -13.25
CA GLY A 166 13.94 -1.90 -12.83
C GLY A 166 14.71 -1.15 -11.75
N ASP A 167 14.10 -0.10 -11.21
CA ASP A 167 14.62 0.64 -10.07
C ASP A 167 14.55 -0.20 -8.80
N VAL A 168 15.57 -0.05 -7.95
CA VAL A 168 15.77 -0.84 -6.74
C VAL A 168 15.91 0.06 -5.54
N MET A 169 15.34 -0.34 -4.43
CA MET A 169 15.60 0.23 -3.11
C MET A 169 16.31 -0.79 -2.23
N VAL A 170 17.33 -0.31 -1.51
CA VAL A 170 18.05 -1.11 -0.51
C VAL A 170 17.95 -0.39 0.83
N GLN A 171 17.58 -1.10 1.87
CA GLN A 171 17.44 -0.59 3.22
C GLN A 171 18.28 -1.41 4.18
N PRO A 172 18.88 -0.83 5.25
CA PRO A 172 19.41 -1.62 6.33
C PRO A 172 18.30 -2.48 6.93
N PHE A 173 18.62 -3.69 7.35
CA PHE A 173 17.63 -4.53 8.01
C PHE A 173 17.24 -3.92 9.36
N VAL A 174 15.93 -3.72 9.55
CA VAL A 174 15.37 -3.14 10.78
C VAL A 174 15.12 -4.27 11.80
N HIS A 175 16.08 -4.54 12.67
CA HIS A 175 16.03 -5.66 13.63
C HIS A 175 14.81 -5.57 14.57
N SER A 176 14.33 -4.38 14.90
CA SER A 176 13.18 -4.19 15.78
C SER A 176 11.88 -4.82 15.24
N ILE A 177 11.79 -5.15 13.94
CA ILE A 177 10.62 -5.85 13.36
C ILE A 177 10.41 -7.20 14.06
N ALA A 178 11.48 -7.91 14.40
CA ALA A 178 11.38 -9.21 15.06
C ALA A 178 10.80 -9.10 16.49
N GLU A 179 11.06 -8.01 17.18
CA GLU A 179 10.65 -7.79 18.58
C GLU A 179 9.37 -6.95 18.71
N ALA A 180 9.35 -5.82 18.04
CA ALA A 180 8.26 -4.84 18.12
C ALA A 180 7.18 -5.04 17.04
N GLY A 181 7.53 -5.69 15.93
CA GLY A 181 6.66 -5.83 14.77
C GLY A 181 6.65 -4.58 13.88
N GLU A 182 5.71 -4.57 12.94
CA GLU A 182 5.40 -3.45 12.05
C GLU A 182 3.97 -2.98 12.34
N VAL A 183 3.82 -1.70 12.66
CA VAL A 183 2.52 -1.09 12.96
C VAL A 183 1.89 -0.60 11.67
N SER A 184 0.68 -1.08 11.38
CA SER A 184 -0.13 -0.59 10.26
C SER A 184 -1.26 0.28 10.81
N MET A 185 -1.31 1.53 10.35
CA MET A 185 -2.34 2.51 10.75
C MET A 185 -3.26 2.79 9.56
N ILE A 186 -4.54 2.57 9.75
CA ILE A 186 -5.56 2.66 8.70
C ILE A 186 -6.34 3.98 8.84
N TYR A 187 -6.49 4.68 7.71
CA TYR A 187 -7.18 5.95 7.60
C TYR A 187 -8.26 5.89 6.51
N PHE A 188 -9.43 6.47 6.80
CA PHE A 188 -10.51 6.66 5.84
C PHE A 188 -10.87 8.16 5.78
N GLY A 189 -10.81 8.75 4.58
CA GLY A 189 -11.03 10.19 4.38
C GLY A 189 -10.07 11.08 5.17
N GLY A 190 -8.86 10.60 5.46
CA GLY A 190 -7.87 11.29 6.31
C GLY A 190 -8.11 11.14 7.82
N VAL A 191 -9.19 10.46 8.22
CA VAL A 191 -9.50 10.20 9.64
C VAL A 191 -8.96 8.84 10.04
N PHE A 192 -8.26 8.78 11.17
CA PHE A 192 -7.79 7.51 11.73
C PHE A 192 -8.96 6.59 12.07
N SER A 193 -8.91 5.35 11.61
CA SER A 193 -9.90 4.32 11.92
C SER A 193 -9.40 3.35 12.98
N HIS A 194 -8.34 2.62 12.70
CA HIS A 194 -7.78 1.61 13.59
C HIS A 194 -6.32 1.35 13.26
N ALA A 195 -5.65 0.57 14.11
CA ALA A 195 -4.30 0.12 13.86
C ALA A 195 -4.10 -1.32 14.33
N ILE A 196 -3.17 -1.99 13.65
CA ILE A 196 -2.71 -3.34 13.99
C ILE A 196 -1.18 -3.36 14.05
N CYS A 197 -0.65 -4.37 14.71
CA CYS A 197 0.77 -4.69 14.69
C CYS A 197 0.95 -6.06 14.04
N LYS A 198 1.70 -6.08 12.94
CA LYS A 198 2.10 -7.32 12.25
C LYS A 198 3.39 -7.82 12.86
N ARG A 199 3.48 -9.11 13.19
CA ARG A 199 4.70 -9.74 13.68
C ARG A 199 5.09 -10.89 12.77
N PRO A 200 6.38 -11.04 12.43
CA PRO A 200 6.84 -12.14 11.61
C PRO A 200 6.73 -13.47 12.33
N ALA A 201 6.68 -14.57 11.58
CA ALA A 201 6.87 -15.89 12.11
C ALA A 201 8.30 -16.07 12.68
N ALA A 202 8.48 -17.00 13.60
CA ALA A 202 9.80 -17.29 14.15
C ALA A 202 10.78 -17.69 13.03
N GLY A 203 11.89 -16.96 12.92
CA GLY A 203 12.92 -17.20 11.89
C GLY A 203 12.67 -16.51 10.56
N ASP A 204 11.54 -15.82 10.38
CA ASP A 204 11.28 -14.96 9.21
C ASP A 204 11.36 -13.47 9.61
N TYR A 205 11.45 -12.59 8.64
CA TYR A 205 11.38 -11.14 8.81
C TYR A 205 10.15 -10.52 8.14
N ARG A 206 9.51 -11.29 7.26
CA ARG A 206 8.32 -10.86 6.53
C ARG A 206 7.11 -10.98 7.43
N VAL A 207 6.37 -9.89 7.52
CA VAL A 207 5.23 -9.78 8.45
C VAL A 207 3.88 -10.16 7.81
N GLN A 208 3.88 -10.42 6.49
CA GLN A 208 2.66 -10.76 5.75
C GLN A 208 2.16 -12.16 6.13
N ASP A 209 0.84 -12.34 6.17
CA ASP A 209 0.16 -13.61 6.46
C ASP A 209 0.65 -14.77 5.57
N LEU A 210 0.94 -14.50 4.29
CA LEU A 210 1.49 -15.48 3.34
C LEU A 210 2.77 -16.17 3.85
N TYR A 211 3.52 -15.50 4.71
CA TYR A 211 4.76 -16.00 5.32
C TYR A 211 4.59 -16.41 6.79
N GLY A 212 3.34 -16.59 7.23
CA GLY A 212 3.02 -17.00 8.61
C GLY A 212 3.08 -15.86 9.62
N GLY A 213 3.08 -14.62 9.17
CA GLY A 213 2.95 -13.45 10.04
C GLY A 213 1.64 -13.46 10.83
N THR A 214 1.63 -12.81 11.98
CA THR A 214 0.45 -12.68 12.85
C THR A 214 0.05 -11.23 13.01
N VAL A 215 -1.26 -10.99 13.16
CA VAL A 215 -1.85 -9.65 13.31
C VAL A 215 -2.41 -9.51 14.72
N HIS A 216 -2.07 -8.42 15.38
CA HIS A 216 -2.50 -8.10 16.74
C HIS A 216 -3.09 -6.68 16.78
N ALA A 217 -4.09 -6.45 17.64
CA ALA A 217 -4.59 -5.10 17.86
C ALA A 217 -3.46 -4.18 18.40
N HIS A 218 -3.42 -2.94 17.92
CA HIS A 218 -2.43 -1.94 18.36
C HIS A 218 -3.13 -0.63 18.72
N THR A 219 -2.69 -0.03 19.83
CA THR A 219 -3.09 1.33 20.20
C THR A 219 -1.93 2.27 19.86
N PRO A 220 -2.05 3.11 18.82
CA PRO A 220 -0.94 3.95 18.40
C PRO A 220 -0.53 4.97 19.44
N THR A 221 0.77 5.15 19.61
CA THR A 221 1.34 6.24 20.40
C THR A 221 1.08 7.59 19.72
N ALA A 222 1.20 8.68 20.48
CA ALA A 222 1.11 10.02 19.91
C ALA A 222 2.20 10.32 18.87
N ALA A 223 3.38 9.66 18.97
CA ALA A 223 4.46 9.82 18.00
C ALA A 223 4.14 9.12 16.67
N GLU A 224 3.61 7.90 16.72
CA GLU A 224 3.15 7.17 15.52
C GLU A 224 2.02 7.93 14.82
N ARG A 225 1.04 8.44 15.57
CA ARG A 225 -0.05 9.25 15.03
C ARG A 225 0.46 10.48 14.29
N ARG A 226 1.33 11.27 14.93
CA ARG A 226 1.90 12.48 14.30
C ARG A 226 2.69 12.14 13.03
N LEU A 227 3.46 11.04 13.03
CA LEU A 227 4.21 10.63 11.85
C LEU A 227 3.27 10.21 10.72
N ALA A 228 2.26 9.39 10.99
CA ALA A 228 1.30 8.95 9.97
C ALA A 228 0.51 10.14 9.38
N GLU A 229 0.08 11.08 10.21
CA GLU A 229 -0.62 12.30 9.76
C GLU A 229 0.30 13.19 8.90
N ALA A 230 1.60 13.31 9.26
CA ALA A 230 2.59 14.04 8.46
C ALA A 230 2.84 13.37 7.09
N VAL A 231 2.82 12.04 7.03
CA VAL A 231 2.90 11.27 5.78
C VAL A 231 1.71 11.58 4.87
N LEU A 232 0.49 11.47 5.40
CA LEU A 232 -0.73 11.70 4.63
C LEU A 232 -0.86 13.13 4.14
N ALA A 233 -0.39 14.11 4.91
CA ALA A 233 -0.40 15.52 4.55
C ALA A 233 0.50 15.85 3.34
N GLN A 234 1.47 15.01 3.01
CA GLN A 234 2.37 15.19 1.87
C GLN A 234 1.95 14.39 0.62
N ALA A 235 0.88 13.61 0.69
CA ALA A 235 0.33 12.97 -0.49
C ALA A 235 -0.13 14.03 -1.52
N PRO A 236 0.00 13.77 -2.85
CA PRO A 236 -0.30 14.74 -3.89
C PRO A 236 -1.77 15.17 -3.94
N ALA A 237 -2.66 14.39 -3.30
CA ALA A 237 -4.06 14.73 -3.09
C ALA A 237 -4.60 13.99 -1.86
N ALA A 238 -5.77 14.43 -1.37
CA ALA A 238 -6.44 13.79 -0.25
C ALA A 238 -6.82 12.33 -0.58
N THR A 239 -6.43 11.40 0.29
CA THR A 239 -6.72 9.98 0.14
C THR A 239 -8.11 9.66 0.72
N THR A 240 -8.84 8.78 0.05
CA THR A 240 -10.09 8.21 0.57
C THR A 240 -9.81 7.09 1.56
N TYR A 241 -8.77 6.34 1.32
CA TYR A 241 -8.21 5.33 2.23
C TYR A 241 -6.70 5.29 2.11
N ALA A 242 -6.04 4.94 3.18
CA ALA A 242 -4.60 4.71 3.20
C ALA A 242 -4.22 3.79 4.36
N ARG A 243 -3.14 3.04 4.18
CA ARG A 243 -2.42 2.32 5.24
C ARG A 243 -1.01 2.88 5.35
N VAL A 244 -0.65 3.32 6.55
CA VAL A 244 0.69 3.81 6.88
C VAL A 244 1.39 2.76 7.72
N ASP A 245 2.46 2.17 7.20
CA ASP A 245 3.24 1.12 7.86
C ASP A 245 4.48 1.73 8.52
N LEU A 246 4.59 1.56 9.82
CA LEU A 246 5.63 2.14 10.67
C LEU A 246 6.44 1.05 11.37
N VAL A 247 7.73 1.29 11.51
CA VAL A 247 8.64 0.46 12.31
C VAL A 247 9.35 1.31 13.35
N SER A 248 9.89 0.67 14.38
CA SER A 248 10.80 1.35 15.31
C SER A 248 12.22 1.33 14.72
N HIS A 249 12.74 2.47 14.34
CA HIS A 249 14.12 2.63 13.88
C HIS A 249 14.87 3.54 14.86
N GLU A 250 15.96 3.04 15.45
CA GLU A 250 16.72 3.77 16.48
C GLU A 250 15.86 4.28 17.67
N GLY A 251 14.87 3.47 18.08
CA GLY A 251 13.97 3.80 19.18
C GLY A 251 12.89 4.83 18.87
N ARG A 252 12.68 5.20 17.60
CA ARG A 252 11.67 6.15 17.14
C ARG A 252 10.85 5.56 16.00
N PRO A 253 9.56 5.94 15.86
CA PRO A 253 8.78 5.54 14.69
C PRO A 253 9.40 6.10 13.41
N ALA A 254 9.53 5.24 12.40
CA ALA A 254 9.96 5.57 11.05
C ALA A 254 8.99 4.95 10.05
N LEU A 255 8.71 5.66 8.96
CA LEU A 255 7.89 5.17 7.87
C LEU A 255 8.62 4.05 7.12
N MET A 256 7.97 2.90 7.03
CA MET A 256 8.40 1.79 6.19
C MET A 256 7.75 1.87 4.82
N GLU A 257 6.43 2.09 4.79
CA GLU A 257 5.63 2.14 3.57
C GLU A 257 4.34 2.94 3.77
N LEU A 258 3.84 3.56 2.68
CA LEU A 258 2.50 4.08 2.55
C LEU A 258 1.82 3.30 1.43
N GLU A 259 0.66 2.70 1.71
CA GLU A 259 -0.15 2.06 0.69
C GLU A 259 -1.47 2.82 0.48
N ALA A 260 -1.70 3.28 -0.74
CA ALA A 260 -2.90 4.03 -1.14
C ALA A 260 -3.54 3.49 -2.43
N ILE A 261 -3.07 2.33 -2.93
CA ILE A 261 -3.63 1.65 -4.11
C ILE A 261 -4.41 0.41 -3.68
N GLU A 262 -3.73 -0.55 -3.07
CA GLU A 262 -4.25 -1.90 -2.84
C GLU A 262 -4.03 -2.44 -1.41
N PRO A 263 -4.04 -1.60 -0.36
CA PRO A 263 -3.73 -2.09 0.97
C PRO A 263 -4.74 -3.14 1.46
N GLU A 264 -4.23 -4.16 2.13
CA GLU A 264 -5.04 -4.87 3.09
C GLU A 264 -5.38 -3.89 4.22
N LEU A 265 -6.66 -3.65 4.45
CA LEU A 265 -7.14 -2.63 5.38
C LEU A 265 -7.53 -3.18 6.74
N PHE A 266 -7.36 -4.50 6.94
CA PHE A 266 -7.68 -5.20 8.19
C PHE A 266 -9.10 -4.90 8.68
N LEU A 267 -10.06 -4.96 7.76
CA LEU A 267 -11.47 -4.61 8.02
C LEU A 267 -12.15 -5.50 9.07
N GLY A 268 -11.59 -6.67 9.35
CA GLY A 268 -12.01 -7.56 10.43
C GLY A 268 -11.31 -7.32 11.77
N ALA A 269 -10.35 -6.40 11.86
CA ALA A 269 -9.55 -6.21 13.08
C ALA A 269 -10.33 -5.52 14.21
N THR A 270 -11.33 -4.71 13.88
CA THR A 270 -12.24 -4.08 14.85
C THR A 270 -13.68 -4.17 14.34
N PRO A 271 -14.69 -4.18 15.24
CA PRO A 271 -16.09 -4.28 14.85
C PRO A 271 -16.56 -3.20 13.87
N ASP A 272 -15.97 -1.99 13.95
CA ASP A 272 -16.41 -0.83 13.19
C ASP A 272 -15.57 -0.58 11.92
N ALA A 273 -14.49 -1.32 11.67
CA ALA A 273 -13.56 -1.01 10.59
C ALA A 273 -14.24 -1.01 9.21
N ALA A 274 -14.98 -2.07 8.87
CA ALA A 274 -15.72 -2.15 7.61
C ALA A 274 -16.82 -1.09 7.50
N ALA A 275 -17.53 -0.82 8.61
CA ALA A 275 -18.58 0.21 8.68
C ALA A 275 -18.02 1.62 8.49
N ASN A 276 -16.84 1.92 9.05
CA ASN A 276 -16.14 3.19 8.87
C ASN A 276 -15.74 3.41 7.40
N PHE A 277 -15.21 2.38 6.75
CA PHE A 277 -14.86 2.49 5.34
C PHE A 277 -16.09 2.63 4.46
N ALA A 278 -17.14 1.83 4.69
CA ALA A 278 -18.41 1.95 3.98
C ALA A 278 -19.05 3.34 4.16
N ALA A 279 -18.92 3.96 5.35
CA ALA A 279 -19.39 5.32 5.61
C ALA A 279 -18.63 6.37 4.77
N GLU A 280 -17.31 6.27 4.67
CA GLU A 280 -16.53 7.16 3.82
C GLU A 280 -16.86 6.98 2.34
N LEU A 281 -17.02 5.73 1.86
CA LEU A 281 -17.43 5.48 0.47
C LEU A 281 -18.84 6.01 0.17
N ALA A 282 -19.78 5.89 1.11
CA ALA A 282 -21.12 6.49 0.97
C ALA A 282 -21.03 8.01 0.83
N ARG A 283 -20.24 8.67 1.65
CA ARG A 283 -20.00 10.12 1.58
C ARG A 283 -19.38 10.52 0.22
N ARG A 284 -18.41 9.75 -0.30
CA ARG A 284 -17.82 9.99 -1.63
C ARG A 284 -18.84 9.81 -2.75
N LEU A 285 -19.70 8.81 -2.63
CA LEU A 285 -20.77 8.57 -3.58
C LEU A 285 -21.78 9.72 -3.64
N GLU A 286 -22.18 10.27 -2.47
CA GLU A 286 -23.04 11.46 -2.40
C GLU A 286 -22.40 12.66 -3.12
N VAL A 287 -21.10 12.90 -2.91
CA VAL A 287 -20.37 13.98 -3.59
C VAL A 287 -20.33 13.73 -5.11
N ALA A 288 -20.07 12.49 -5.54
CA ALA A 288 -20.05 12.12 -6.94
C ALA A 288 -21.38 12.38 -7.63
N GLN A 289 -22.49 11.99 -6.99
CA GLN A 289 -23.84 12.17 -7.50
C GLN A 289 -24.31 13.65 -7.54
N ALA A 290 -23.73 14.50 -6.68
CA ALA A 290 -24.04 15.93 -6.67
C ALA A 290 -23.30 16.72 -7.78
N GLN A 291 -22.27 16.14 -8.40
CA GLN A 291 -21.42 16.76 -9.42
C GLN A 291 -21.72 16.27 -10.85
N GLY A 292 -22.49 15.20 -11.00
CA GLY A 292 -22.94 14.62 -12.27
C GLY A 292 -24.38 15.01 -12.58
#